data_4548fe63d7ef7387cd361199bc03b854
#
_entry.id   4548fe63d7ef7387cd361199bc03b854
#
_cell.length_a   1.000
_cell.length_b   1.000
_cell.length_c   1.000
_cell.angle_alpha   90.00
_cell.angle_beta   90.00
_cell.angle_gamma   90.00
#
_symmetry.space_group_name_H-M   'P 1'
#
loop_
_entity.id
_entity.type
_entity.pdbx_description
1 polymer ?
#
loop_
_entity_poly.entity_id
_entity_poly.type
_entity_poly.pdbx_seq_one_letter_code
_entity_poly.pdbx_strand_id
1 'polypeptide(L)'
;MRFLILFLVIAAFMLFSCTNRQVTVPNGSIEDPTEELIIQSESGENEECEDCWKNPYVDDVEGDPFFFKKIENGDTDAFMIYYMYTTYTHKREDISNVIKYALLLGNKYHYSYGYHYAAEGYVLLYEKEHHFSDSEKKKLVSYCWKSYYKDNKLKSVYRLRDIYKGGLDPSMQDEEQYRICDSIINTWKER
;
A
#
# COMPACT_ATOMS: atom_id res chain seq x y z
N MET A 1 -39.23 -26.02 19.19
CA MET A 1 -39.83 -25.82 17.85
C MET A 1 -39.38 -24.57 17.11
N ARG A 2 -38.92 -23.51 17.75
CA ARG A 2 -38.45 -22.28 17.05
C ARG A 2 -37.05 -22.39 16.39
N PHE A 3 -36.18 -23.29 16.84
CA PHE A 3 -34.85 -23.51 16.27
C PHE A 3 -34.83 -24.34 14.98
N LEU A 4 -35.86 -25.20 14.77
CA LEU A 4 -35.93 -26.05 13.57
C LEU A 4 -36.31 -25.25 12.31
N ILE A 5 -37.08 -24.18 12.48
CA ILE A 5 -37.54 -23.35 11.35
C ILE A 5 -36.40 -22.48 10.81
N LEU A 6 -35.46 -22.04 11.68
CA LEU A 6 -34.33 -21.25 11.26
C LEU A 6 -33.33 -22.03 10.40
N PHE A 7 -33.15 -23.32 10.67
CA PHE A 7 -32.27 -24.19 9.87
C PHE A 7 -32.82 -24.51 8.47
N LEU A 8 -34.14 -24.62 8.33
CA LEU A 8 -34.77 -24.86 7.03
C LEU A 8 -34.71 -23.64 6.08
N VAL A 9 -34.73 -22.43 6.62
CA VAL A 9 -34.62 -21.19 5.81
C VAL A 9 -33.20 -20.99 5.28
N ILE A 10 -32.18 -21.36 6.05
CA ILE A 10 -30.76 -21.24 5.63
C ILE A 10 -30.44 -22.28 4.54
N ALA A 11 -31.00 -23.50 4.64
CA ALA A 11 -30.79 -24.54 3.63
C ALA A 11 -31.45 -24.22 2.28
N ALA A 12 -32.56 -23.47 2.26
CA ALA A 12 -33.24 -23.07 1.03
C ALA A 12 -32.48 -21.96 0.24
N PHE A 13 -31.67 -21.12 0.92
CA PHE A 13 -30.90 -20.09 0.26
C PHE A 13 -29.62 -20.60 -0.45
N MET A 14 -29.13 -21.79 -0.07
CA MET A 14 -27.91 -22.37 -0.66
C MET A 14 -28.14 -23.10 -2.01
N LEU A 15 -29.42 -23.32 -2.42
CA LEU A 15 -29.73 -24.06 -3.64
C LEU A 15 -30.06 -23.18 -4.87
N PHE A 16 -29.98 -21.83 -4.76
CA PHE A 16 -30.39 -20.94 -5.86
C PHE A 16 -29.22 -20.16 -6.52
N SER A 17 -27.97 -20.52 -6.29
CA SER A 17 -26.81 -19.81 -6.87
C SER A 17 -25.94 -20.70 -7.75
N CYS A 18 -26.54 -21.46 -8.66
CA CYS A 18 -25.79 -22.07 -9.77
C CYS A 18 -26.52 -21.84 -11.09
N THR A 19 -26.42 -20.65 -11.67
CA THR A 19 -26.69 -20.44 -13.09
C THR A 19 -25.38 -20.16 -13.80
N ASN A 20 -24.88 -21.22 -14.46
CA ASN A 20 -23.77 -21.20 -15.40
C ASN A 20 -24.05 -20.17 -16.51
N ARG A 21 -23.26 -19.11 -16.57
CA ARG A 21 -23.11 -18.27 -17.74
C ARG A 21 -21.95 -18.83 -18.57
N GLN A 22 -22.24 -19.65 -19.56
CA GLN A 22 -21.28 -19.97 -20.62
C GLN A 22 -21.00 -18.71 -21.44
N VAL A 23 -19.77 -18.26 -21.38
CA VAL A 23 -19.24 -17.24 -22.30
C VAL A 23 -18.76 -17.99 -23.54
N THR A 24 -19.53 -17.88 -24.62
CA THR A 24 -19.10 -18.31 -25.96
C THR A 24 -18.05 -17.34 -26.49
N VAL A 25 -16.82 -17.83 -26.64
CA VAL A 25 -15.74 -17.12 -27.33
C VAL A 25 -15.95 -17.31 -28.87
N PRO A 26 -16.04 -16.24 -29.67
CA PRO A 26 -16.07 -16.39 -31.13
C PRO A 26 -14.68 -16.78 -31.64
N ASN A 27 -14.62 -17.89 -32.36
CA ASN A 27 -13.47 -18.30 -33.17
C ASN A 27 -13.27 -17.29 -34.30
N GLY A 28 -12.33 -16.37 -34.13
CA GLY A 28 -11.79 -15.55 -35.22
C GLY A 28 -10.43 -16.11 -35.61
N SER A 29 -10.34 -16.64 -36.82
CA SER A 29 -9.09 -16.99 -37.47
C SER A 29 -8.21 -15.76 -37.61
N ILE A 30 -7.07 -15.76 -36.91
CA ILE A 30 -6.03 -14.73 -37.05
C ILE A 30 -5.18 -15.15 -38.25
N GLU A 31 -5.36 -14.46 -39.35
CA GLU A 31 -4.38 -14.44 -40.46
C GLU A 31 -3.18 -13.64 -40.00
N ASP A 32 -2.02 -14.22 -40.11
CA ASP A 32 -0.70 -13.69 -39.78
C ASP A 32 -0.25 -12.73 -40.93
N PRO A 33 -0.17 -11.41 -40.70
CA PRO A 33 0.53 -10.53 -41.60
C PRO A 33 1.94 -10.31 -41.06
N THR A 34 2.91 -11.05 -41.58
CA THR A 34 4.31 -10.67 -41.55
C THR A 34 4.52 -9.35 -42.30
N GLU A 35 4.22 -8.23 -41.67
CA GLU A 35 4.76 -6.94 -42.06
C GLU A 35 6.07 -6.71 -41.30
N GLU A 36 7.17 -6.75 -42.05
CA GLU A 36 8.46 -6.23 -41.64
C GLU A 36 8.31 -4.75 -41.26
N LEU A 37 8.14 -4.50 -39.97
CA LEU A 37 8.32 -3.15 -39.41
C LEU A 37 9.81 -2.84 -39.48
N ILE A 38 10.23 -2.19 -40.55
CA ILE A 38 11.51 -1.47 -40.61
C ILE A 38 11.41 -0.35 -39.55
N ILE A 39 11.91 -0.63 -38.35
CA ILE A 39 12.16 0.40 -37.36
C ILE A 39 13.34 1.22 -37.90
N GLN A 40 13.02 2.31 -38.61
CA GLN A 40 13.98 3.39 -38.78
C GLN A 40 14.28 3.91 -37.37
N SER A 41 15.42 3.51 -36.84
CA SER A 41 16.02 4.18 -35.70
C SER A 41 16.42 5.59 -36.16
N GLU A 42 15.49 6.53 -36.09
CA GLU A 42 15.85 7.92 -35.99
C GLU A 42 16.69 8.02 -34.74
N SER A 43 17.97 8.27 -34.90
CA SER A 43 18.87 8.74 -33.86
C SER A 43 18.39 10.15 -33.44
N GLY A 44 17.25 10.19 -32.74
CA GLY A 44 16.88 11.35 -31.97
C GLY A 44 17.95 11.48 -30.89
N GLU A 45 18.70 12.57 -30.96
CA GLU A 45 19.53 13.04 -29.88
C GLU A 45 18.67 12.92 -28.61
N ASN A 46 19.13 12.12 -27.65
CA ASN A 46 18.55 12.07 -26.32
C ASN A 46 18.74 13.47 -25.74
N GLU A 47 17.79 14.36 -25.96
CA GLU A 47 17.60 15.50 -25.07
C GLU A 47 17.32 14.86 -23.69
N GLU A 48 18.37 14.73 -22.90
CA GLU A 48 18.25 14.42 -21.47
C GLU A 48 17.29 15.46 -20.91
N CYS A 49 16.08 15.04 -20.62
CA CYS A 49 15.06 15.89 -20.02
C CYS A 49 15.54 16.23 -18.60
N GLU A 50 16.35 17.29 -18.47
CA GLU A 50 16.89 17.77 -17.19
C GLU A 50 15.77 18.00 -16.15
N ASP A 51 14.55 18.25 -16.60
CA ASP A 51 13.39 18.50 -15.74
C ASP A 51 12.59 17.25 -15.37
N CYS A 52 12.86 16.09 -16.00
CA CYS A 52 12.08 14.88 -15.77
C CYS A 52 12.24 14.31 -14.36
N TRP A 53 13.24 14.72 -13.59
CA TRP A 53 13.57 14.20 -12.27
C TRP A 53 13.41 15.23 -11.13
N LYS A 54 12.91 16.44 -11.44
CA LYS A 54 12.64 17.43 -10.39
C LYS A 54 11.49 16.94 -9.52
N ASN A 55 11.69 17.00 -8.21
CA ASN A 55 10.64 16.72 -7.26
C ASN A 55 9.52 17.77 -7.40
N PRO A 56 8.30 17.39 -7.84
CA PRO A 56 7.22 18.36 -8.11
C PRO A 56 6.67 19.04 -6.85
N TYR A 57 7.04 18.56 -5.66
CA TYR A 57 6.53 19.05 -4.37
C TYR A 57 7.49 20.01 -3.65
N VAL A 58 8.62 20.40 -4.30
CA VAL A 58 9.63 21.28 -3.67
C VAL A 58 9.02 22.63 -3.31
N ASP A 59 8.32 23.26 -4.24
CA ASP A 59 7.75 24.59 -4.02
C ASP A 59 6.67 24.56 -2.92
N ASP A 60 5.90 23.51 -2.81
CA ASP A 60 4.90 23.34 -1.76
C ASP A 60 5.54 23.18 -0.37
N VAL A 61 6.63 22.41 -0.27
CA VAL A 61 7.25 22.07 1.02
C VAL A 61 8.28 23.10 1.46
N GLU A 62 9.15 23.51 0.55
CA GLU A 62 10.28 24.42 0.86
C GLU A 62 9.89 25.89 0.66
N GLY A 63 8.91 26.18 -0.21
CA GLY A 63 8.43 27.52 -0.51
C GLY A 63 7.44 28.09 0.53
N ASP A 64 6.77 27.24 1.30
CA ASP A 64 5.81 27.68 2.33
C ASP A 64 6.43 27.64 3.75
N PRO A 65 6.75 28.79 4.36
CA PRO A 65 7.35 28.83 5.70
C PRO A 65 6.43 28.29 6.81
N PHE A 66 5.13 28.11 6.52
CA PHE A 66 4.15 27.59 7.46
C PHE A 66 3.75 26.13 7.16
N PHE A 67 4.36 25.50 6.18
CA PHE A 67 3.97 24.17 5.70
C PHE A 67 3.89 23.14 6.83
N PHE A 68 4.94 22.98 7.62
CA PHE A 68 4.96 22.02 8.71
C PHE A 68 3.96 22.35 9.83
N LYS A 69 3.68 23.65 10.05
CA LYS A 69 2.67 24.07 11.00
C LYS A 69 1.25 23.65 10.59
N LYS A 70 0.96 23.59 9.30
CA LYS A 70 -0.31 23.02 8.79
C LYS A 70 -0.45 21.57 9.24
N ILE A 71 0.58 20.74 9.03
CA ILE A 71 0.57 19.33 9.47
C ILE A 71 0.41 19.22 10.99
N GLU A 72 1.11 20.04 11.75
CA GLU A 72 1.02 20.06 13.22
C GLU A 72 -0.38 20.45 13.73
N ASN A 73 -1.13 21.20 12.92
CA ASN A 73 -2.52 21.58 13.15
C ASN A 73 -3.55 20.56 12.61
N GLY A 74 -3.11 19.45 12.05
CA GLY A 74 -3.98 18.36 11.62
C GLY A 74 -4.32 18.35 10.14
N ASP A 75 -3.65 19.16 9.31
CA ASP A 75 -3.84 19.19 7.87
C ASP A 75 -3.26 17.91 7.23
N THR A 76 -4.17 17.03 6.80
CA THR A 76 -3.81 15.75 6.17
C THR A 76 -3.37 15.91 4.73
N ASP A 77 -3.80 16.94 4.03
CA ASP A 77 -3.40 17.17 2.64
C ASP A 77 -1.97 17.69 2.60
N ALA A 78 -1.60 18.62 3.48
CA ALA A 78 -0.21 19.03 3.66
C ALA A 78 0.69 17.83 4.05
N PHE A 79 0.21 16.93 4.92
CA PHE A 79 0.95 15.72 5.24
C PHE A 79 1.13 14.80 4.01
N MET A 80 0.11 14.64 3.17
CA MET A 80 0.22 13.82 1.96
C MET A 80 1.22 14.41 0.95
N ILE A 81 1.23 15.72 0.77
CA ILE A 81 2.24 16.43 -0.04
C ILE A 81 3.64 16.14 0.51
N TYR A 82 3.82 16.23 1.85
CA TYR A 82 5.12 15.95 2.46
C TYR A 82 5.54 14.48 2.33
N TYR A 83 4.60 13.54 2.46
CA TYR A 83 4.88 12.13 2.21
C TYR A 83 5.38 11.92 0.77
N MET A 84 4.70 12.49 -0.22
CA MET A 84 5.11 12.41 -1.61
C MET A 84 6.47 13.07 -1.85
N TYR A 85 6.71 14.28 -1.32
CA TYR A 85 8.00 14.95 -1.35
C TYR A 85 9.12 14.04 -0.84
N THR A 86 8.88 13.34 0.27
CA THR A 86 9.86 12.45 0.90
C THR A 86 10.19 11.24 0.03
N THR A 87 9.23 10.74 -0.76
CA THR A 87 9.49 9.63 -1.71
C THR A 87 10.42 10.02 -2.86
N TYR A 88 10.61 11.30 -3.12
CA TYR A 88 11.59 11.81 -4.08
C TYR A 88 12.94 12.12 -3.43
N THR A 89 12.94 12.72 -2.23
CA THR A 89 14.19 13.14 -1.57
C THR A 89 14.94 11.97 -0.95
N HIS A 90 14.24 10.97 -0.47
CA HIS A 90 14.79 9.84 0.28
C HIS A 90 15.77 10.25 1.39
N LYS A 91 15.66 11.49 1.91
CA LYS A 91 16.49 11.95 3.04
C LYS A 91 16.01 11.27 4.32
N ARG A 92 16.95 10.76 5.13
CA ARG A 92 16.62 10.10 6.42
C ARG A 92 15.80 10.98 7.34
N GLU A 93 16.13 12.28 7.38
CA GLU A 93 15.43 13.26 8.20
C GLU A 93 13.97 13.40 7.78
N ASP A 94 13.71 13.51 6.46
CA ASP A 94 12.36 13.62 5.92
C ASP A 94 11.55 12.36 6.23
N ILE A 95 12.14 11.17 6.05
CA ILE A 95 11.49 9.90 6.39
C ILE A 95 11.13 9.84 7.89
N SER A 96 12.04 10.28 8.77
CA SER A 96 11.80 10.34 10.22
C SER A 96 10.67 11.29 10.57
N ASN A 97 10.58 12.43 9.88
CA ASN A 97 9.49 13.39 10.03
C ASN A 97 8.16 12.84 9.49
N VAL A 98 8.14 12.09 8.40
CA VAL A 98 6.93 11.38 7.93
C VAL A 98 6.38 10.48 9.03
N ILE A 99 7.23 9.63 9.66
CA ILE A 99 6.81 8.76 10.76
C ILE A 99 6.24 9.58 11.92
N LYS A 100 6.93 10.65 12.31
CA LYS A 100 6.51 11.55 13.41
C LYS A 100 5.15 12.18 13.13
N TYR A 101 4.97 12.77 11.96
CA TYR A 101 3.73 13.46 11.60
C TYR A 101 2.57 12.47 11.37
N ALA A 102 2.82 11.32 10.76
CA ALA A 102 1.82 10.27 10.63
C ALA A 102 1.27 9.82 11.99
N LEU A 103 2.16 9.63 12.98
CA LEU A 103 1.76 9.29 14.35
C LEU A 103 1.03 10.44 15.05
N LEU A 104 1.45 11.67 14.85
CA LEU A 104 0.76 12.86 15.37
C LEU A 104 -0.68 12.90 14.86
N LEU A 105 -0.87 12.77 13.53
CA LEU A 105 -2.17 12.80 12.90
C LEU A 105 -3.06 11.63 13.35
N GLY A 106 -2.51 10.42 13.44
CA GLY A 106 -3.25 9.24 13.90
C GLY A 106 -3.65 9.29 15.38
N ASN A 107 -2.79 9.83 16.25
CA ASN A 107 -3.04 9.87 17.67
C ASN A 107 -3.88 11.06 18.10
N LYS A 108 -3.56 12.26 17.63
CA LYS A 108 -4.18 13.51 18.07
C LYS A 108 -5.42 13.88 17.24
N TYR A 109 -5.35 13.67 15.93
CA TYR A 109 -6.39 14.11 14.98
C TYR A 109 -7.24 12.96 14.45
N HIS A 110 -7.00 11.72 14.93
CA HIS A 110 -7.75 10.52 14.53
C HIS A 110 -7.74 10.24 13.01
N TYR A 111 -6.66 10.64 12.34
CA TYR A 111 -6.47 10.35 10.93
C TYR A 111 -6.33 8.85 10.71
N SER A 112 -7.30 8.25 9.99
CA SER A 112 -7.44 6.80 9.85
C SER A 112 -6.31 6.13 9.03
N TYR A 113 -5.40 6.90 8.44
CA TYR A 113 -4.20 6.41 7.76
C TYR A 113 -2.91 6.69 8.55
N GLY A 114 -2.99 7.29 9.74
CA GLY A 114 -1.80 7.68 10.49
C GLY A 114 -0.86 6.51 10.77
N TYR A 115 -1.37 5.38 11.28
CA TYR A 115 -0.52 4.20 11.52
C TYR A 115 -0.06 3.52 10.23
N HIS A 116 -0.87 3.58 9.15
CA HIS A 116 -0.47 3.07 7.85
C HIS A 116 0.75 3.82 7.32
N TYR A 117 0.70 5.15 7.29
CA TYR A 117 1.84 5.96 6.82
C TYR A 117 3.04 5.92 7.75
N ALA A 118 2.84 5.73 9.06
CA ALA A 118 3.97 5.47 9.96
C ALA A 118 4.68 4.15 9.60
N ALA A 119 3.95 3.10 9.25
CA ALA A 119 4.53 1.84 8.77
C ALA A 119 5.24 2.02 7.41
N GLU A 120 4.62 2.74 6.45
CA GLU A 120 5.25 3.04 5.16
C GLU A 120 6.54 3.87 5.33
N GLY A 121 6.61 4.78 6.29
CA GLY A 121 7.84 5.49 6.63
C GLY A 121 8.98 4.54 7.07
N TYR A 122 8.68 3.47 7.82
CA TYR A 122 9.69 2.45 8.12
C TYR A 122 10.09 1.64 6.89
N VAL A 123 9.19 1.39 5.95
CA VAL A 123 9.54 0.75 4.67
C VAL A 123 10.51 1.62 3.89
N LEU A 124 10.23 2.93 3.75
CA LEU A 124 11.15 3.89 3.10
C LEU A 124 12.52 3.93 3.79
N LEU A 125 12.54 3.83 5.13
CA LEU A 125 13.79 3.79 5.89
C LEU A 125 14.61 2.55 5.54
N TYR A 126 13.96 1.39 5.42
CA TYR A 126 14.63 0.16 5.00
C TYR A 126 15.14 0.24 3.55
N GLU A 127 14.32 0.76 2.63
CA GLU A 127 14.71 0.92 1.22
C GLU A 127 15.96 1.80 1.09
N LYS A 128 16.12 2.77 1.99
CA LYS A 128 17.29 3.64 2.03
C LYS A 128 18.51 2.97 2.67
N GLU A 129 18.34 2.29 3.79
CA GLU A 129 19.46 1.82 4.62
C GLU A 129 19.78 0.34 4.44
N HIS A 130 18.86 -0.42 3.82
CA HIS A 130 18.92 -1.87 3.64
C HIS A 130 19.15 -2.63 4.95
N HIS A 131 18.78 -2.03 6.07
CA HIS A 131 18.96 -2.58 7.40
C HIS A 131 17.90 -2.07 8.36
N PHE A 132 17.42 -2.96 9.24
CA PHE A 132 16.56 -2.62 10.38
C PHE A 132 17.21 -3.06 11.69
N SER A 133 17.17 -2.18 12.68
CA SER A 133 17.32 -2.60 14.06
C SER A 133 16.10 -3.40 14.53
N ASP A 134 16.26 -4.24 15.55
CA ASP A 134 15.15 -5.01 16.12
C ASP A 134 14.01 -4.10 16.64
N SER A 135 14.36 -2.89 17.08
CA SER A 135 13.36 -1.87 17.50
C SER A 135 12.53 -1.39 16.32
N GLU A 136 13.13 -1.15 15.17
CA GLU A 136 12.44 -0.70 13.95
C GLU A 136 11.55 -1.80 13.38
N LYS A 137 12.02 -3.06 13.35
CA LYS A 137 11.20 -4.22 12.96
C LYS A 137 9.93 -4.33 13.80
N LYS A 138 10.08 -4.23 15.14
CA LYS A 138 8.95 -4.28 16.07
C LYS A 138 7.97 -3.13 15.87
N LYS A 139 8.47 -1.91 15.60
CA LYS A 139 7.63 -0.74 15.34
C LYS A 139 6.86 -0.87 14.03
N LEU A 140 7.53 -1.27 12.95
CA LEU A 140 6.89 -1.52 11.66
C LEU A 140 5.72 -2.50 11.79
N VAL A 141 5.95 -3.68 12.36
CA VAL A 141 4.92 -4.70 12.59
C VAL A 141 3.79 -4.16 13.48
N SER A 142 4.14 -3.47 14.58
CA SER A 142 3.16 -2.89 15.50
C SER A 142 2.26 -1.87 14.81
N TYR A 143 2.79 -1.01 13.94
CA TYR A 143 1.99 0.00 13.23
C TYR A 143 1.13 -0.61 12.15
N CYS A 144 1.60 -1.64 11.44
CA CYS A 144 0.75 -2.39 10.52
C CYS A 144 -0.45 -3.02 11.24
N TRP A 145 -0.25 -3.70 12.38
CA TRP A 145 -1.35 -4.25 13.17
C TRP A 145 -2.28 -3.18 13.75
N LYS A 146 -1.74 -2.06 14.25
CA LYS A 146 -2.56 -0.94 14.72
C LYS A 146 -3.41 -0.34 13.60
N SER A 147 -2.87 -0.19 12.41
CA SER A 147 -3.60 0.29 11.25
C SER A 147 -4.75 -0.66 10.87
N TYR A 148 -4.53 -1.98 10.96
CA TYR A 148 -5.59 -2.95 10.71
C TYR A 148 -6.66 -2.92 11.80
N TYR A 149 -6.29 -3.08 13.07
CA TYR A 149 -7.27 -3.23 14.15
C TYR A 149 -8.00 -1.93 14.50
N LYS A 150 -7.33 -0.79 14.43
CA LYS A 150 -7.93 0.50 14.78
C LYS A 150 -8.64 1.17 13.61
N ASP A 151 -8.04 1.10 12.43
CA ASP A 151 -8.47 1.88 11.27
C ASP A 151 -9.05 0.99 10.15
N ASN A 152 -9.13 -0.31 10.38
CA ASN A 152 -9.68 -1.32 9.45
C ASN A 152 -8.99 -1.31 8.06
N LYS A 153 -7.66 -1.08 8.04
CA LYS A 153 -6.89 -0.98 6.80
C LYS A 153 -6.32 -2.34 6.40
N LEU A 154 -7.05 -3.08 5.58
CA LEU A 154 -6.61 -4.38 5.05
C LEU A 154 -5.28 -4.28 4.31
N LYS A 155 -4.97 -3.14 3.68
CA LYS A 155 -3.69 -2.88 3.01
C LYS A 155 -2.49 -3.12 3.93
N SER A 156 -2.62 -2.84 5.23
CA SER A 156 -1.58 -3.09 6.22
C SER A 156 -1.38 -4.59 6.52
N VAL A 157 -2.43 -5.43 6.36
CA VAL A 157 -2.31 -6.89 6.46
C VAL A 157 -1.59 -7.47 5.23
N TYR A 158 -1.83 -6.94 4.03
CA TYR A 158 -1.06 -7.30 2.85
C TYR A 158 0.43 -6.99 3.04
N ARG A 159 0.75 -5.82 3.61
CA ARG A 159 2.13 -5.46 3.95
C ARG A 159 2.76 -6.43 4.96
N LEU A 160 2.04 -6.78 6.03
CA LEU A 160 2.50 -7.78 7.01
C LEU A 160 2.75 -9.15 6.37
N ARG A 161 1.83 -9.59 5.51
CA ARG A 161 2.01 -10.85 4.79
C ARG A 161 3.29 -10.88 3.97
N ASP A 162 3.58 -9.78 3.25
CA ASP A 162 4.79 -9.67 2.44
C ASP A 162 6.05 -9.62 3.32
N ILE A 163 6.01 -8.93 4.46
CA ILE A 163 7.09 -8.90 5.45
C ILE A 163 7.37 -10.32 5.97
N TYR A 164 6.33 -11.03 6.43
CA TYR A 164 6.48 -12.38 6.99
C TYR A 164 6.84 -13.44 5.96
N LYS A 165 6.62 -13.18 4.68
CA LYS A 165 7.14 -13.99 3.59
C LYS A 165 8.65 -13.78 3.35
N GLY A 166 9.25 -12.77 3.98
CA GLY A 166 10.65 -12.37 3.80
C GLY A 166 10.86 -11.40 2.63
N GLY A 167 9.80 -10.77 2.13
CA GLY A 167 9.87 -9.87 0.96
C GLY A 167 10.53 -8.52 1.23
N LEU A 168 10.53 -8.04 2.48
CA LEU A 168 11.21 -6.80 2.85
C LEU A 168 12.58 -7.09 3.48
N ASP A 169 12.62 -7.81 4.59
CA ASP A 169 13.82 -8.22 5.30
C ASP A 169 13.72 -9.73 5.59
N PRO A 170 14.60 -10.58 5.01
CA PRO A 170 14.53 -12.03 5.21
C PRO A 170 14.57 -12.47 6.68
N SER A 171 15.18 -11.67 7.56
CA SER A 171 15.23 -11.97 9.00
C SER A 171 13.88 -11.79 9.72
N MET A 172 12.88 -11.20 9.04
CA MET A 172 11.51 -11.04 9.55
C MET A 172 10.58 -12.16 9.07
N GLN A 173 11.08 -13.16 8.36
CA GLN A 173 10.28 -14.29 7.89
C GLN A 173 9.67 -15.04 9.06
N ASP A 174 8.35 -15.29 9.00
CA ASP A 174 7.57 -16.00 10.00
C ASP A 174 6.38 -16.69 9.33
N GLU A 175 6.47 -18.00 9.16
CA GLU A 175 5.47 -18.79 8.45
C GLU A 175 4.11 -18.82 9.18
N GLU A 176 4.09 -18.80 10.50
CA GLU A 176 2.85 -18.76 11.29
C GLU A 176 2.13 -17.43 11.10
N GLN A 177 2.84 -16.33 11.25
CA GLN A 177 2.29 -14.99 11.05
C GLN A 177 1.87 -14.75 9.60
N TYR A 178 2.62 -15.29 8.63
CA TYR A 178 2.23 -15.29 7.22
C TYR A 178 0.85 -15.92 7.01
N ARG A 179 0.62 -17.15 7.57
CA ARG A 179 -0.65 -17.85 7.45
C ARG A 179 -1.80 -17.10 8.12
N ILE A 180 -1.55 -16.44 9.25
CA ILE A 180 -2.56 -15.60 9.92
C ILE A 180 -2.97 -14.46 8.99
N CYS A 181 -2.02 -13.73 8.40
CA CYS A 181 -2.30 -12.65 7.47
C CYS A 181 -3.07 -13.14 6.24
N ASP A 182 -2.68 -14.28 5.66
CA ASP A 182 -3.33 -14.86 4.49
C ASP A 182 -4.78 -15.28 4.80
N SER A 183 -5.03 -15.87 5.96
CA SER A 183 -6.39 -16.20 6.44
C SER A 183 -7.26 -14.95 6.57
N ILE A 184 -6.76 -13.87 7.16
CA ILE A 184 -7.48 -12.58 7.28
C ILE A 184 -7.85 -12.05 5.89
N ILE A 185 -6.91 -12.04 4.95
CA ILE A 185 -7.11 -11.54 3.59
C ILE A 185 -8.18 -12.36 2.87
N ASN A 186 -8.13 -13.68 2.96
CA ASN A 186 -9.10 -14.58 2.31
C ASN A 186 -10.50 -14.40 2.88
N THR A 187 -10.63 -14.34 4.21
CA THR A 187 -11.93 -14.08 4.88
C THR A 187 -12.51 -12.71 4.49
N TRP A 188 -11.66 -11.72 4.22
CA TRP A 188 -12.13 -10.40 3.80
C TRP A 188 -12.67 -10.40 2.36
N LYS A 189 -12.08 -11.19 1.46
CA LYS A 189 -12.51 -11.32 0.06
C LYS A 189 -13.86 -12.01 -0.11
N GLU A 190 -14.27 -12.80 0.88
CA GLU A 190 -15.53 -13.56 0.89
C GLU A 190 -16.74 -12.73 1.39
N ARG A 191 -16.53 -11.50 1.85
CA ARG A 191 -17.56 -10.56 2.32
C ARG A 191 -17.97 -9.58 1.25
#